data_b032ba1a342a159e624cc068203e55e9
#
_entry.id   b032ba1a342a159e624cc068203e55e9
#
_cell.length_a   1.000
_cell.length_b   1.000
_cell.length_c   1.000
_cell.angle_alpha   90.00
_cell.angle_beta   90.00
_cell.angle_gamma   90.00
#
_symmetry.space_group_name_H-M   'P 1'
#
loop_
_entity.id
_entity.type
_entity.pdbx_description
1 polymer ?
#
loop_
_entity_poly.entity_id
_entity_poly.type
_entity_poly.pdbx_seq_one_letter_code
_entity_poly.pdbx_strand_id
1 'polypeptide(L)'
;MATFGKKKAGAEQAPRFGKRPAATSSAGVFGTPAHPKGDLSPEARAFLEAERSMRGQTAPAAPSSIPMPSYASPQSGETQGKPAGKPVFGRRILARIIDELLVLIPVGLVFLPSLSSAIGTLSTADAGSPEEARANLELLKFGVVCFLAQALYGCLMESSGMQATLGKLIFGAVVTDPNGQKPALGAVIMRNTLGRFIVNLVPFCGGYAVGLFRADRRCVHDLIGNTMVRARAPYAEPSYSQVFA
;
A
#
# COMPACT_ATOMS: atom_id res chain seq x y z
N MET A 1 -67.43 -11.79 2.37
CA MET A 1 -67.08 -10.46 1.84
C MET A 1 -66.40 -9.67 2.95
N ALA A 2 -65.11 -9.54 2.95
CA ALA A 2 -64.36 -8.76 3.91
C ALA A 2 -63.53 -7.73 3.12
N THR A 3 -63.85 -6.45 3.31
CA THR A 3 -63.22 -5.29 2.67
C THR A 3 -61.95 -4.94 3.38
N PHE A 4 -60.78 -5.06 2.67
CA PHE A 4 -59.47 -4.62 3.18
C PHE A 4 -59.32 -3.11 3.01
N GLY A 5 -59.23 -2.40 4.13
CA GLY A 5 -58.97 -0.96 4.17
C GLY A 5 -57.51 -0.65 3.83
N LYS A 6 -57.27 0.21 2.84
CA LYS A 6 -55.96 0.77 2.48
C LYS A 6 -55.50 1.77 3.54
N LYS A 7 -54.44 1.42 4.31
CA LYS A 7 -53.70 2.38 5.15
C LYS A 7 -52.80 3.24 4.28
N LYS A 8 -53.01 4.56 4.30
CA LYS A 8 -52.10 5.55 3.71
C LYS A 8 -50.78 5.55 4.51
N ALA A 9 -49.68 5.29 3.83
CA ALA A 9 -48.34 5.48 4.37
C ALA A 9 -48.05 6.99 4.48
N GLY A 10 -47.74 7.45 5.67
CA GLY A 10 -47.26 8.79 5.94
C GLY A 10 -45.84 8.94 5.36
N ALA A 11 -45.62 10.04 4.67
CA ALA A 11 -44.29 10.42 4.18
C ALA A 11 -43.38 10.78 5.34
N GLU A 12 -42.45 9.92 5.68
CA GLU A 12 -41.38 10.15 6.62
C GLU A 12 -40.36 11.10 6.00
N GLN A 13 -40.26 12.29 6.54
CA GLN A 13 -39.31 13.31 6.10
C GLN A 13 -37.88 12.86 6.45
N ALA A 14 -37.04 12.70 5.45
CA ALA A 14 -35.62 12.47 5.63
C ALA A 14 -34.94 13.63 6.38
N PRO A 15 -34.02 13.36 7.31
CA PRO A 15 -33.29 14.40 8.04
C PRO A 15 -32.46 15.25 7.09
N ARG A 16 -32.72 16.55 7.05
CA ARG A 16 -31.89 17.53 6.34
C ARG A 16 -30.57 17.67 7.06
N PHE A 17 -29.52 17.08 6.48
CA PHE A 17 -28.14 17.35 6.91
C PHE A 17 -27.84 18.84 6.70
N GLY A 18 -27.52 19.52 7.80
CA GLY A 18 -27.18 20.93 7.84
C GLY A 18 -25.98 21.23 6.90
N LYS A 19 -26.07 22.36 6.21
CA LYS A 19 -24.98 22.94 5.43
C LYS A 19 -23.76 23.13 6.34
N ARG A 20 -22.64 22.51 5.95
CA ARG A 20 -21.33 22.81 6.55
C ARG A 20 -21.06 24.31 6.37
N PRO A 21 -20.67 25.04 7.42
CA PRO A 21 -20.15 26.39 7.25
C PRO A 21 -18.88 26.31 6.40
N ALA A 22 -18.73 27.29 5.49
CA ALA A 22 -17.55 27.46 4.67
C ALA A 22 -16.31 27.53 5.57
N ALA A 23 -15.31 26.69 5.28
CA ALA A 23 -14.02 26.76 5.94
C ALA A 23 -13.39 28.10 5.60
N THR A 24 -13.39 29.02 6.53
CA THR A 24 -12.56 30.22 6.48
C THR A 24 -11.12 29.74 6.56
N SER A 25 -10.39 29.88 5.46
CA SER A 25 -8.95 29.74 5.39
C SER A 25 -8.32 30.76 6.35
N SER A 26 -8.05 30.36 7.59
CA SER A 26 -7.12 31.06 8.44
C SER A 26 -5.70 30.70 7.98
N ALA A 27 -5.19 31.45 7.01
CA ALA A 27 -3.75 31.54 6.83
C ALA A 27 -3.18 32.01 8.17
N GLY A 28 -2.49 31.11 8.88
CA GLY A 28 -1.77 31.42 10.10
C GLY A 28 -0.68 32.43 9.75
N VAL A 29 -1.01 33.68 10.01
CA VAL A 29 -0.02 34.74 10.08
C VAL A 29 0.85 34.40 11.28
N PHE A 30 2.04 33.88 11.03
CA PHE A 30 3.11 33.89 12.00
C PHE A 30 3.34 35.35 12.33
N GLY A 31 2.82 35.78 13.46
CA GLY A 31 3.03 37.12 13.98
C GLY A 31 4.54 37.37 14.11
N THR A 32 5.05 38.28 13.34
CA THR A 32 6.32 38.92 13.63
C THR A 32 6.29 39.39 15.08
N PRO A 33 7.25 38.97 15.93
CA PRO A 33 7.29 39.43 17.30
C PRO A 33 7.36 40.95 17.28
N ALA A 34 6.41 41.62 17.98
CA ALA A 34 6.39 43.04 18.14
C ALA A 34 7.74 43.48 18.73
N HIS A 35 8.51 44.24 17.98
CA HIS A 35 9.72 44.87 18.48
C HIS A 35 9.36 45.74 19.70
N PRO A 36 9.97 45.52 20.87
CA PRO A 36 9.81 46.42 22.00
C PRO A 36 10.33 47.77 21.56
N LYS A 37 9.47 48.80 21.66
CA LYS A 37 9.87 50.21 21.50
C LYS A 37 10.69 50.62 22.73
N GLY A 38 11.88 50.08 22.86
CA GLY A 38 12.87 50.52 23.82
C GLY A 38 14.07 51.04 23.05
N ASP A 39 14.61 52.17 23.44
CA ASP A 39 15.82 52.71 22.86
C ASP A 39 16.92 51.64 22.94
N LEU A 40 17.42 51.22 21.78
CA LEU A 40 18.52 50.28 21.68
C LEU A 40 19.76 50.92 22.34
N SER A 41 20.46 50.11 23.14
CA SER A 41 21.75 50.55 23.70
C SER A 41 22.72 50.97 22.61
N PRO A 42 23.64 51.89 22.89
CA PRO A 42 24.63 52.37 21.90
C PRO A 42 25.39 51.21 21.23
N GLU A 43 25.67 50.15 21.99
CA GLU A 43 26.36 48.95 21.49
C GLU A 43 25.50 48.17 20.49
N ALA A 44 24.19 48.05 20.76
CA ALA A 44 23.27 47.37 19.85
C ALA A 44 23.09 48.14 18.53
N ARG A 45 23.12 49.48 18.58
CA ARG A 45 23.09 50.30 17.36
C ARG A 45 24.37 50.16 16.54
N ALA A 46 25.53 50.15 17.18
CA ALA A 46 26.82 49.94 16.50
C ALA A 46 26.90 48.57 15.83
N PHE A 47 26.36 47.52 16.47
CA PHE A 47 26.29 46.17 15.89
C PHE A 47 25.41 46.14 14.65
N LEU A 48 24.22 46.72 14.69
CA LEU A 48 23.29 46.78 13.55
C LEU A 48 23.85 47.62 12.37
N GLU A 49 24.60 48.68 12.66
CA GLU A 49 25.27 49.46 11.63
C GLU A 49 26.41 48.68 10.97
N ALA A 50 27.20 47.95 11.76
CA ALA A 50 28.24 47.07 11.25
C ALA A 50 27.66 45.98 10.36
N GLU A 51 26.55 45.33 10.78
CA GLU A 51 25.86 44.29 9.98
C GLU A 51 25.30 44.89 8.67
N ARG A 52 24.73 46.09 8.72
CA ARG A 52 24.21 46.77 7.53
C ARG A 52 25.34 47.15 6.56
N SER A 53 26.51 47.57 7.08
CA SER A 53 27.71 47.87 6.28
C SER A 53 28.23 46.62 5.59
N MET A 54 28.24 45.46 6.27
CA MET A 54 28.66 44.19 5.67
C MET A 54 27.67 43.68 4.60
N ARG A 55 26.38 43.94 4.76
CA ARG A 55 25.37 43.60 3.74
C ARG A 55 25.41 44.51 2.51
N GLY A 56 25.92 45.74 2.66
CA GLY A 56 26.06 46.72 1.55
C GLY A 56 27.31 46.50 0.69
N GLN A 57 28.25 45.70 1.11
CA GLN A 57 29.37 45.30 0.26
C GLN A 57 28.89 44.19 -0.68
N THR A 58 28.58 44.57 -1.90
CA THR A 58 28.36 43.61 -3.01
C THR A 58 29.55 42.70 -3.08
N ALA A 59 29.36 41.42 -2.78
CA ALA A 59 30.37 40.41 -3.03
C ALA A 59 30.87 40.56 -4.47
N PRO A 60 32.20 40.50 -4.72
CA PRO A 60 32.70 40.52 -6.08
C PRO A 60 32.00 39.45 -6.88
N ALA A 61 31.51 39.80 -8.08
CA ALA A 61 30.79 38.89 -8.97
C ALA A 61 31.61 37.61 -9.10
N ALA A 62 31.05 36.53 -8.65
CA ALA A 62 31.65 35.22 -8.84
C ALA A 62 31.90 35.02 -10.34
N PRO A 63 33.09 34.49 -10.74
CA PRO A 63 33.37 34.23 -12.14
C PRO A 63 32.23 33.34 -12.68
N SER A 64 31.74 33.76 -13.86
CA SER A 64 30.66 33.11 -14.59
C SER A 64 30.78 31.57 -14.46
N SER A 65 29.84 30.99 -13.76
CA SER A 65 29.76 29.55 -13.50
C SER A 65 29.99 28.81 -14.82
N ILE A 66 31.03 27.99 -14.85
CA ILE A 66 31.17 26.91 -15.81
C ILE A 66 29.82 26.19 -15.79
N PRO A 67 29.10 26.05 -16.91
CA PRO A 67 27.86 25.26 -16.92
C PRO A 67 28.20 23.87 -16.47
N MET A 68 28.01 23.57 -15.19
CA MET A 68 27.99 22.19 -14.74
C MET A 68 26.92 21.49 -15.57
N PRO A 69 27.24 20.34 -16.20
CA PRO A 69 26.19 19.56 -16.79
C PRO A 69 25.16 19.36 -15.68
N SER A 70 24.00 19.94 -15.88
CA SER A 70 22.85 19.71 -15.02
C SER A 70 22.62 18.21 -15.08
N TYR A 71 23.14 17.49 -14.08
CA TYR A 71 22.58 16.21 -13.71
C TYR A 71 21.17 16.55 -13.31
N ALA A 72 20.27 16.54 -14.29
CA ALA A 72 18.87 16.51 -14.03
C ALA A 72 18.72 15.36 -13.04
N SER A 73 18.56 15.70 -11.77
CA SER A 73 17.99 14.78 -10.80
C SER A 73 16.88 14.11 -11.57
N PRO A 74 16.79 12.77 -11.62
CA PRO A 74 15.67 12.15 -12.27
C PRO A 74 14.47 12.85 -11.65
N GLN A 75 13.91 13.78 -12.42
CA GLN A 75 12.67 14.42 -12.06
C GLN A 75 11.80 13.22 -11.79
N SER A 76 11.51 12.99 -10.51
CA SER A 76 10.32 12.29 -10.14
C SER A 76 9.20 13.09 -10.80
N GLY A 77 9.08 12.84 -12.09
CA GLY A 77 8.05 13.41 -12.92
C GLY A 77 6.77 13.03 -12.21
N GLU A 78 6.21 13.99 -11.51
CA GLU A 78 4.81 14.02 -11.19
C GLU A 78 4.04 14.05 -12.52
N THR A 79 4.20 12.98 -13.28
CA THR A 79 3.12 12.56 -14.14
C THR A 79 2.03 12.11 -13.18
N GLN A 80 1.23 13.05 -12.72
CA GLN A 80 -0.17 12.78 -12.37
C GLN A 80 -0.88 12.21 -13.61
N GLY A 81 -0.21 11.33 -14.33
CA GLY A 81 -0.74 10.48 -15.34
C GLY A 81 -1.65 9.50 -14.65
N LYS A 82 -2.96 9.63 -14.93
CA LYS A 82 -4.00 8.63 -14.72
C LYS A 82 -3.33 7.25 -14.65
N PRO A 83 -3.41 6.51 -13.51
CA PRO A 83 -2.61 5.31 -13.29
C PRO A 83 -2.74 4.37 -14.48
N ALA A 84 -1.68 4.28 -15.25
CA ALA A 84 -1.60 3.48 -16.45
C ALA A 84 -1.62 2.01 -16.04
N GLY A 85 -2.73 1.34 -16.30
CA GLY A 85 -2.84 -0.09 -16.06
C GLY A 85 -4.30 -0.48 -15.79
N LYS A 86 -4.90 -1.18 -16.74
CA LYS A 86 -6.20 -1.79 -16.53
C LYS A 86 -6.13 -2.76 -15.34
N PRO A 87 -7.14 -2.83 -14.47
CA PRO A 87 -7.19 -3.79 -13.40
C PRO A 87 -7.13 -5.21 -13.99
N VAL A 88 -6.15 -6.00 -13.54
CA VAL A 88 -5.81 -7.31 -14.13
C VAL A 88 -6.25 -8.44 -13.21
N PHE A 89 -7.55 -8.58 -12.98
CA PHE A 89 -8.08 -9.55 -12.00
C PHE A 89 -7.69 -11.00 -12.32
N GLY A 90 -7.88 -11.48 -13.55
CA GLY A 90 -7.54 -12.86 -13.94
C GLY A 90 -6.06 -13.19 -13.76
N ARG A 91 -5.18 -12.26 -14.15
CA ARG A 91 -3.72 -12.40 -13.96
C ARG A 91 -3.34 -12.53 -12.48
N ARG A 92 -4.09 -11.89 -11.58
CA ARG A 92 -3.86 -11.96 -10.12
C ARG A 92 -4.16 -13.33 -9.55
N ILE A 93 -5.21 -13.99 -10.04
CA ILE A 93 -5.58 -15.36 -9.61
C ILE A 93 -4.49 -16.33 -10.05
N LEU A 94 -4.06 -16.28 -11.31
CA LEU A 94 -2.99 -17.13 -11.81
C LEU A 94 -1.66 -16.87 -11.08
N ALA A 95 -1.32 -15.61 -10.85
CA ALA A 95 -0.15 -15.24 -10.05
C ALA A 95 -0.22 -15.85 -8.64
N ARG A 96 -1.40 -15.82 -8.00
CA ARG A 96 -1.61 -16.37 -6.67
C ARG A 96 -1.39 -17.88 -6.63
N ILE A 97 -1.86 -18.60 -7.64
CA ILE A 97 -1.67 -20.06 -7.73
C ILE A 97 -0.18 -20.40 -7.81
N ILE A 98 0.58 -19.69 -8.64
CA ILE A 98 2.03 -19.89 -8.74
C ILE A 98 2.73 -19.57 -7.41
N ASP A 99 2.40 -18.45 -6.78
CA ASP A 99 2.98 -18.05 -5.50
C ASP A 99 2.65 -19.05 -4.37
N GLU A 100 1.44 -19.64 -4.39
CA GLU A 100 1.07 -20.70 -3.43
C GLU A 100 1.88 -21.96 -3.66
N LEU A 101 1.99 -22.43 -4.90
CA LEU A 101 2.75 -23.63 -5.23
C LEU A 101 4.25 -23.45 -4.90
N LEU A 102 4.79 -22.26 -5.15
CA LEU A 102 6.19 -21.95 -4.87
C LEU A 102 6.56 -22.10 -3.39
N VAL A 103 5.63 -21.79 -2.48
CA VAL A 103 5.84 -21.94 -1.04
C VAL A 103 5.36 -23.28 -0.54
N LEU A 104 4.20 -23.74 -1.00
CA LEU A 104 3.56 -24.98 -0.54
C LEU A 104 4.41 -26.21 -0.84
N ILE A 105 5.03 -26.28 -2.03
CA ILE A 105 5.82 -27.45 -2.42
C ILE A 105 7.01 -27.68 -1.49
N PRO A 106 7.94 -26.71 -1.28
CA PRO A 106 9.09 -26.94 -0.41
C PRO A 106 8.69 -27.14 1.04
N VAL A 107 7.71 -26.39 1.56
CA VAL A 107 7.22 -26.61 2.94
C VAL A 107 6.55 -27.98 3.06
N GLY A 108 5.74 -28.37 2.08
CA GLY A 108 5.07 -29.67 2.05
C GLY A 108 6.05 -30.83 2.01
N LEU A 109 7.16 -30.72 1.26
CA LEU A 109 8.20 -31.74 1.23
C LEU A 109 8.88 -31.92 2.61
N VAL A 110 9.14 -30.82 3.32
CA VAL A 110 9.70 -30.87 4.67
C VAL A 110 8.73 -31.52 5.67
N PHE A 111 7.45 -31.21 5.56
CA PHE A 111 6.41 -31.74 6.45
C PHE A 111 5.82 -33.07 6.00
N LEU A 112 6.25 -33.61 4.86
CA LEU A 112 5.66 -34.83 4.27
C LEU A 112 5.58 -36.01 5.24
N PRO A 113 6.61 -36.35 6.04
CA PRO A 113 6.53 -37.46 7.01
C PRO A 113 5.47 -37.19 8.09
N SER A 114 5.44 -36.00 8.66
CA SER A 114 4.46 -35.60 9.70
C SER A 114 3.03 -35.60 9.15
N LEU A 115 2.83 -35.11 7.94
CA LEU A 115 1.53 -35.08 7.28
C LEU A 115 1.02 -36.47 6.96
N SER A 116 1.86 -37.36 6.43
CA SER A 116 1.46 -38.75 6.12
C SER A 116 1.07 -39.48 7.40
N SER A 117 1.83 -39.34 8.49
CA SER A 117 1.50 -39.88 9.79
C SER A 117 0.19 -39.33 10.35
N ALA A 118 0.02 -38.00 10.32
CA ALA A 118 -1.18 -37.33 10.82
C ALA A 118 -2.45 -37.80 10.05
N ILE A 119 -2.38 -37.86 8.72
CA ILE A 119 -3.49 -38.34 7.88
C ILE A 119 -3.82 -39.80 8.18
N GLY A 120 -2.79 -40.67 8.32
CA GLY A 120 -2.97 -42.07 8.71
C GLY A 120 -3.65 -42.21 10.08
N THR A 121 -3.22 -41.43 11.07
CA THR A 121 -3.84 -41.39 12.40
C THR A 121 -5.30 -40.94 12.33
N LEU A 122 -5.60 -39.86 11.61
CA LEU A 122 -6.97 -39.35 11.49
C LEU A 122 -7.93 -40.33 10.81
N SER A 123 -7.43 -41.26 9.98
CA SER A 123 -8.26 -42.27 9.32
C SER A 123 -8.65 -43.41 10.26
N THR A 124 -7.96 -43.59 11.41
CA THR A 124 -8.14 -44.74 12.31
C THR A 124 -8.42 -44.37 13.76
N ALA A 125 -8.16 -43.11 14.15
CA ALA A 125 -8.37 -42.65 15.52
C ALA A 125 -9.85 -42.46 15.85
N ASP A 126 -10.22 -42.76 17.08
CA ASP A 126 -11.56 -42.45 17.60
C ASP A 126 -11.73 -40.94 17.79
N ALA A 127 -12.96 -40.47 17.52
CA ALA A 127 -13.28 -39.05 17.69
C ALA A 127 -13.08 -38.60 19.14
N GLY A 128 -12.36 -37.50 19.34
CA GLY A 128 -12.02 -36.95 20.66
C GLY A 128 -10.84 -37.67 21.34
N SER A 129 -10.17 -38.61 20.67
CA SER A 129 -8.99 -39.28 21.23
C SER A 129 -7.76 -38.35 21.28
N PRO A 130 -6.79 -38.63 22.19
CA PRO A 130 -5.52 -37.89 22.23
C PRO A 130 -4.73 -38.01 20.91
N GLU A 131 -4.87 -39.12 20.21
CA GLU A 131 -4.25 -39.39 18.91
C GLU A 131 -4.79 -38.46 17.84
N GLU A 132 -6.12 -38.31 17.75
CA GLU A 132 -6.75 -37.34 16.85
C GLU A 132 -6.29 -35.89 17.14
N ALA A 133 -6.24 -35.51 18.43
CA ALA A 133 -5.78 -34.18 18.83
C ALA A 133 -4.34 -33.92 18.41
N ARG A 134 -3.44 -34.91 18.53
CA ARG A 134 -2.03 -34.79 18.08
C ARG A 134 -1.95 -34.67 16.55
N ALA A 135 -2.70 -35.46 15.80
CA ALA A 135 -2.74 -35.39 14.36
C ALA A 135 -3.25 -34.05 13.87
N ASN A 136 -4.31 -33.49 14.47
CA ASN A 136 -4.84 -32.19 14.18
C ASN A 136 -3.81 -31.07 14.51
N LEU A 137 -3.02 -31.23 15.58
CA LEU A 137 -1.94 -30.30 15.92
C LEU A 137 -0.83 -30.28 14.85
N GLU A 138 -0.47 -31.43 14.27
CA GLU A 138 0.51 -31.49 13.17
C GLU A 138 -0.02 -30.77 11.91
N LEU A 139 -1.29 -30.96 11.56
CA LEU A 139 -1.92 -30.21 10.46
C LEU A 139 -1.97 -28.71 10.72
N LEU A 140 -2.27 -28.30 11.96
CA LEU A 140 -2.26 -26.90 12.35
C LEU A 140 -0.87 -26.30 12.24
N LYS A 141 0.17 -26.97 12.73
CA LYS A 141 1.57 -26.54 12.60
C LYS A 141 1.95 -26.31 11.14
N PHE A 142 1.63 -27.28 10.27
CA PHE A 142 1.87 -27.14 8.83
C PHE A 142 1.16 -25.91 8.26
N GLY A 143 -0.12 -25.72 8.57
CA GLY A 143 -0.90 -24.55 8.12
C GLY A 143 -0.30 -23.21 8.59
N VAL A 144 0.13 -23.13 9.86
CA VAL A 144 0.78 -21.95 10.42
C VAL A 144 2.11 -21.66 9.73
N VAL A 145 2.95 -22.69 9.50
CA VAL A 145 4.24 -22.52 8.81
C VAL A 145 4.02 -22.06 7.37
N CYS A 146 3.09 -22.66 6.64
CA CYS A 146 2.74 -22.21 5.29
C CYS A 146 2.27 -20.77 5.27
N PHE A 147 1.41 -20.36 6.22
CA PHE A 147 0.93 -18.99 6.32
C PHE A 147 2.07 -18.00 6.59
N LEU A 148 2.94 -18.31 7.56
CA LEU A 148 4.08 -17.44 7.90
C LEU A 148 5.08 -17.33 6.75
N ALA A 149 5.41 -18.44 6.10
CA ALA A 149 6.29 -18.47 4.94
C ALA A 149 5.72 -17.62 3.78
N GLN A 150 4.43 -17.76 3.52
CA GLN A 150 3.72 -17.00 2.49
C GLN A 150 3.66 -15.50 2.82
N ALA A 151 3.41 -15.15 4.10
CA ALA A 151 3.38 -13.77 4.54
C ALA A 151 4.77 -13.13 4.43
N LEU A 152 5.81 -13.82 4.89
CA LEU A 152 7.20 -13.35 4.81
C LEU A 152 7.64 -13.18 3.35
N TYR A 153 7.42 -14.19 2.51
CA TYR A 153 7.70 -14.14 1.07
C TYR A 153 7.01 -12.94 0.41
N GLY A 154 5.71 -12.75 0.65
CA GLY A 154 4.95 -11.64 0.11
C GLY A 154 5.46 -10.28 0.61
N CYS A 155 5.77 -10.15 1.91
CA CYS A 155 6.34 -8.92 2.47
C CYS A 155 7.68 -8.57 1.85
N LEU A 156 8.61 -9.52 1.76
CA LEU A 156 9.95 -9.30 1.21
C LEU A 156 9.88 -8.88 -0.26
N MET A 157 9.12 -9.61 -1.07
CA MET A 157 9.04 -9.38 -2.50
C MET A 157 8.31 -8.09 -2.86
N GLU A 158 7.17 -7.82 -2.21
CA GLU A 158 6.37 -6.63 -2.49
C GLU A 158 6.97 -5.33 -1.90
N SER A 159 7.78 -5.42 -0.83
CA SER A 159 8.53 -4.28 -0.29
C SER A 159 9.80 -3.96 -1.07
N SER A 160 10.28 -4.90 -1.88
CA SER A 160 11.45 -4.71 -2.73
C SER A 160 11.22 -3.67 -3.83
N GLY A 161 12.24 -3.38 -4.64
CA GLY A 161 12.10 -2.54 -5.84
C GLY A 161 11.22 -3.17 -6.93
N MET A 162 10.98 -4.48 -6.87
CA MET A 162 10.11 -5.18 -7.83
C MET A 162 8.63 -4.96 -7.57
N GLN A 163 8.23 -4.63 -6.34
CA GLN A 163 6.84 -4.38 -5.91
C GLN A 163 5.86 -5.52 -6.28
N ALA A 164 6.37 -6.73 -6.42
CA ALA A 164 5.61 -7.88 -6.89
C ALA A 164 6.24 -9.19 -6.42
N THR A 165 5.40 -10.19 -6.16
CA THR A 165 5.82 -11.60 -5.99
C THR A 165 6.22 -12.19 -7.34
N LEU A 166 6.90 -13.33 -7.35
CA LEU A 166 7.34 -13.99 -8.60
C LEU A 166 6.15 -14.32 -9.52
N GLY A 167 5.05 -14.86 -8.95
CA GLY A 167 3.84 -15.09 -9.73
C GLY A 167 3.30 -13.81 -10.37
N LYS A 168 3.30 -12.68 -9.64
CA LYS A 168 2.88 -11.40 -10.20
C LYS A 168 3.83 -10.86 -11.27
N LEU A 169 5.13 -11.08 -11.13
CA LEU A 169 6.12 -10.69 -12.13
C LEU A 169 5.89 -11.42 -13.45
N ILE A 170 5.65 -12.73 -13.41
CA ILE A 170 5.37 -13.56 -14.59
C ILE A 170 4.18 -13.01 -15.37
N PHE A 171 3.13 -12.57 -14.67
CA PHE A 171 1.92 -12.01 -15.29
C PHE A 171 1.97 -10.48 -15.49
N GLY A 172 3.12 -9.85 -15.28
CA GLY A 172 3.28 -8.41 -15.47
C GLY A 172 2.38 -7.58 -14.56
N ALA A 173 2.21 -7.98 -13.30
CA ALA A 173 1.41 -7.26 -12.30
C ALA A 173 2.31 -6.72 -11.19
N VAL A 174 2.04 -5.50 -10.73
CA VAL A 174 2.75 -4.84 -9.63
C VAL A 174 1.78 -4.33 -8.57
N VAL A 175 2.26 -4.26 -7.35
CA VAL A 175 1.52 -3.69 -6.21
C VAL A 175 1.93 -2.25 -6.04
N THR A 176 0.94 -1.36 -5.99
CA THR A 176 1.14 0.07 -5.78
C THR A 176 0.22 0.57 -4.68
N ASP A 177 0.43 1.77 -4.21
CA ASP A 177 -0.57 2.53 -3.47
C ASP A 177 -1.69 3.02 -4.43
N PRO A 178 -2.76 3.65 -3.94
CA PRO A 178 -3.81 4.21 -4.78
C PRO A 178 -3.31 5.27 -5.77
N ASN A 179 -2.22 5.96 -5.47
CA ASN A 179 -1.63 7.00 -6.31
C ASN A 179 -0.70 6.43 -7.40
N GLY A 180 -0.42 5.13 -7.38
CA GLY A 180 0.49 4.48 -8.32
C GLY A 180 1.95 4.44 -7.86
N GLN A 181 2.24 4.91 -6.65
CA GLN A 181 3.56 4.92 -6.05
C GLN A 181 3.87 3.57 -5.37
N LYS A 182 5.13 3.40 -4.95
CA LYS A 182 5.53 2.26 -4.14
C LYS A 182 4.77 2.28 -2.81
N PRO A 183 4.12 1.16 -2.41
CA PRO A 183 3.39 1.13 -1.16
C PRO A 183 4.34 1.24 0.04
N ALA A 184 3.89 1.90 1.11
CA ALA A 184 4.61 1.95 2.37
C ALA A 184 4.79 0.53 2.94
N LEU A 185 5.91 0.28 3.63
CA LEU A 185 6.21 -1.03 4.23
C LEU A 185 5.08 -1.53 5.13
N GLY A 186 4.52 -0.66 5.97
CA GLY A 186 3.38 -1.00 6.84
C GLY A 186 2.15 -1.47 6.06
N ALA A 187 1.86 -0.84 4.92
CA ALA A 187 0.77 -1.24 4.03
C ALA A 187 1.00 -2.65 3.45
N VAL A 188 2.24 -2.96 3.04
CA VAL A 188 2.63 -4.28 2.55
C VAL A 188 2.52 -5.35 3.64
N ILE A 189 2.97 -5.05 4.87
CA ILE A 189 2.86 -5.95 6.01
C ILE A 189 1.38 -6.22 6.32
N MET A 190 0.57 -5.19 6.51
CA MET A 190 -0.86 -5.34 6.82
C MET A 190 -1.59 -6.15 5.74
N ARG A 191 -1.26 -5.93 4.49
CA ARG A 191 -1.81 -6.67 3.36
C ARG A 191 -1.46 -8.18 3.39
N ASN A 192 -0.17 -8.50 3.63
CA ASN A 192 0.33 -9.88 3.56
C ASN A 192 0.15 -10.67 4.87
N THR A 193 -0.12 -10.01 6.00
CA THR A 193 -0.43 -10.65 7.29
C THR A 193 -1.94 -10.63 7.55
N LEU A 194 -2.45 -9.55 8.13
CA LEU A 194 -3.86 -9.44 8.52
C LEU A 194 -4.80 -9.58 7.31
N GLY A 195 -4.47 -8.92 6.20
CA GLY A 195 -5.29 -8.98 5.00
C GLY A 195 -5.40 -10.41 4.44
N ARG A 196 -4.29 -11.11 4.41
CA ARG A 196 -4.24 -12.51 3.95
C ARG A 196 -4.90 -13.46 4.94
N PHE A 197 -4.72 -13.24 6.23
CA PHE A 197 -5.39 -14.01 7.27
C PHE A 197 -6.91 -13.94 7.12
N ILE A 198 -7.47 -12.75 6.96
CA ILE A 198 -8.91 -12.56 6.78
C ILE A 198 -9.41 -13.22 5.48
N VAL A 199 -8.65 -13.12 4.39
CA VAL A 199 -9.00 -13.78 3.12
C VAL A 199 -9.03 -15.30 3.28
N ASN A 200 -8.09 -15.88 4.03
CA ASN A 200 -8.03 -17.33 4.26
C ASN A 200 -9.13 -17.82 5.22
N LEU A 201 -9.64 -16.95 6.10
CA LEU A 201 -10.76 -17.29 6.99
C LEU A 201 -12.09 -17.42 6.25
N VAL A 202 -12.24 -16.78 5.09
CA VAL A 202 -13.45 -16.85 4.27
C VAL A 202 -13.32 -18.02 3.28
N PRO A 203 -14.18 -19.06 3.38
CA PRO A 203 -14.11 -20.21 2.49
C PRO A 203 -14.32 -19.82 1.02
N PHE A 204 -13.89 -20.69 0.11
CA PHE A 204 -14.03 -20.54 -1.35
C PHE A 204 -13.38 -19.26 -1.92
N CYS A 205 -12.29 -18.78 -1.32
CA CYS A 205 -11.60 -17.56 -1.76
C CYS A 205 -12.51 -16.31 -1.76
N GLY A 206 -13.51 -16.24 -0.89
CA GLY A 206 -14.50 -15.15 -0.84
C GLY A 206 -13.87 -13.77 -0.72
N GLY A 207 -12.70 -13.66 -0.07
CA GLY A 207 -11.94 -12.41 0.00
C GLY A 207 -11.44 -11.90 -1.36
N TYR A 208 -11.26 -12.79 -2.35
CA TYR A 208 -10.96 -12.41 -3.74
C TYR A 208 -12.24 -12.06 -4.52
N ALA A 209 -13.36 -12.73 -4.22
CA ALA A 209 -14.64 -12.47 -4.88
C ALA A 209 -15.07 -10.99 -4.76
N VAL A 210 -14.75 -10.31 -3.65
CA VAL A 210 -15.01 -8.88 -3.48
C VAL A 210 -14.44 -8.05 -4.64
N GLY A 211 -13.25 -8.41 -5.15
CA GLY A 211 -12.64 -7.74 -6.29
C GLY A 211 -13.40 -7.92 -7.62
N LEU A 212 -14.28 -8.91 -7.75
CA LEU A 212 -15.13 -9.08 -8.94
C LEU A 212 -16.24 -8.05 -9.02
N PHE A 213 -16.80 -7.69 -7.86
CA PHE A 213 -17.95 -6.79 -7.77
C PHE A 213 -17.55 -5.30 -7.63
N ARG A 214 -16.28 -5.01 -7.38
CA ARG A 214 -15.80 -3.63 -7.24
C ARG A 214 -15.30 -3.07 -8.56
N ALA A 215 -15.59 -1.80 -8.82
CA ALA A 215 -15.10 -1.09 -10.00
C ALA A 215 -13.56 -0.95 -10.02
N ASP A 216 -12.95 -0.80 -8.84
CA ASP A 216 -11.51 -0.70 -8.66
C ASP A 216 -10.79 -2.07 -8.62
N ARG A 217 -11.55 -3.17 -8.66
CA ARG A 217 -11.04 -4.55 -8.62
C ARG A 217 -10.12 -4.87 -7.42
N ARG A 218 -10.26 -4.13 -6.31
CA ARG A 218 -9.50 -4.37 -5.08
C ARG A 218 -10.12 -5.53 -4.29
N CYS A 219 -9.27 -6.47 -3.87
CA CYS A 219 -9.66 -7.57 -2.98
C CYS A 219 -9.62 -7.10 -1.51
N VAL A 220 -10.13 -7.90 -0.58
CA VAL A 220 -10.16 -7.56 0.86
C VAL A 220 -8.77 -7.20 1.40
N HIS A 221 -7.75 -7.99 1.10
CA HIS A 221 -6.38 -7.72 1.54
C HIS A 221 -5.80 -6.42 0.95
N ASP A 222 -6.22 -6.03 -0.27
CA ASP A 222 -5.83 -4.76 -0.89
C ASP A 222 -6.45 -3.57 -0.16
N LEU A 223 -7.69 -3.72 0.32
CA LEU A 223 -8.39 -2.69 1.09
C LEU A 223 -7.72 -2.48 2.45
N ILE A 224 -7.39 -3.57 3.14
CA ILE A 224 -6.73 -3.54 4.46
C ILE A 224 -5.35 -2.86 4.35
N GLY A 225 -4.56 -3.22 3.35
CA GLY A 225 -3.26 -2.62 3.10
C GLY A 225 -3.31 -1.27 2.37
N ASN A 226 -4.51 -0.78 2.01
CA ASN A 226 -4.67 0.40 1.15
C ASN A 226 -3.77 0.38 -0.08
N THR A 227 -3.77 -0.74 -0.79
CA THR A 227 -2.95 -1.00 -1.99
C THR A 227 -3.81 -1.29 -3.21
N MET A 228 -3.20 -1.30 -4.37
CA MET A 228 -3.82 -1.71 -5.63
C MET A 228 -2.87 -2.59 -6.42
N VAL A 229 -3.40 -3.53 -7.21
CA VAL A 229 -2.60 -4.30 -8.17
C VAL A 229 -2.94 -3.82 -9.57
N ARG A 230 -1.90 -3.41 -10.29
CA ARG A 230 -2.01 -2.85 -11.64
C ARG A 230 -1.14 -3.65 -12.60
N ALA A 231 -1.41 -3.53 -13.90
CA ALA A 231 -0.47 -4.01 -14.90
C ALA A 231 0.83 -3.20 -14.80
N ARG A 232 1.96 -3.87 -14.87
CA ARG A 232 3.26 -3.22 -14.97
C ARG A 232 3.28 -2.45 -16.28
N ALA A 233 3.68 -1.17 -16.23
CA ALA A 233 3.90 -0.42 -17.46
C ALA A 233 4.98 -1.14 -18.28
N PRO A 234 4.84 -1.24 -19.61
CA PRO A 234 5.92 -1.71 -20.47
C PRO A 234 7.16 -0.86 -20.14
N TYR A 235 8.33 -1.50 -20.10
CA TYR A 235 9.58 -0.76 -20.00
C TYR A 235 9.63 0.20 -21.18
N ALA A 236 9.59 1.51 -20.88
CA ALA A 236 9.83 2.50 -21.91
C ALA A 236 11.30 2.33 -22.32
N GLU A 237 11.54 1.78 -23.50
CA GLU A 237 12.88 1.77 -24.06
C GLU A 237 13.40 3.21 -24.08
N PRO A 238 14.58 3.49 -23.55
CA PRO A 238 15.14 4.82 -23.66
C PRO A 238 15.20 5.15 -25.15
N SER A 239 14.53 6.24 -25.53
CA SER A 239 14.55 6.72 -26.90
C SER A 239 15.97 7.14 -27.22
N TYR A 240 16.73 6.26 -27.86
CA TYR A 240 18.11 6.54 -28.30
C TYR A 240 18.20 7.80 -29.19
N SER A 241 17.09 8.22 -29.79
CA SER A 241 17.00 9.46 -30.54
C SER A 241 17.27 10.73 -29.70
N GLN A 242 17.11 10.66 -28.37
CA GLN A 242 17.42 11.78 -27.48
C GLN A 242 18.90 11.82 -27.02
N VAL A 243 19.65 10.75 -27.24
CA VAL A 243 21.05 10.66 -26.82
C VAL A 243 21.97 11.22 -27.92
N PHE A 244 21.50 11.33 -29.15
CA PHE A 244 22.24 11.76 -30.33
C PHE A 244 21.71 13.06 -30.95
N ALA A 245 20.80 13.74 -30.27
CA ALA A 245 20.34 15.08 -30.63
C ALA A 245 21.09 16.12 -29.81
#